data_ac6769448379275c7453a618b509d24f
#
_entry.id   ac6769448379275c7453a618b509d24f
#
_cell.length_a   1.000
_cell.length_b   1.000
_cell.length_c   1.000
_cell.angle_alpha   90.00
_cell.angle_beta   90.00
_cell.angle_gamma   90.00
#
_symmetry.space_group_name_H-M   'P 1'
#
loop_
_entity.id
_entity.type
_entity.pdbx_description
1 polymer ?
#
loop_
_entity_poly.entity_id
_entity_poly.type
_entity_poly.pdbx_seq_one_letter_code
_entity_poly.pdbx_strand_id
1 'polypeptide(L)'
;MCQGPSPTSGLLIRRSYIHGGAWRDPEVDSRSFEPAVEVLWNSPLKNAVAGFASINYRLSPYPSHSNNPSSPNDPARNVHYPDHLVDVAHALIYLEDNFHIEDRYILAGHSAGATMAFELHSCYINGEPLPKPSCVLGIAGIYNFEAFLEAHKRISAYKELMDNAFPDKGVWKEASPYHSHFPGLANWEHAKAVVISHSDQDELVEKAQAAFMLERVHITQHSKGKIHFLEASGAHDEIWQSGHILADLISKSLQLG
;
A
#
# COMPACT_ATOMS: atom_id res chain seq x y z
N MET A 1 38.58 -28.14 17.50
CA MET A 1 38.00 -26.88 16.93
C MET A 1 36.75 -27.27 16.20
N CYS A 2 35.60 -27.11 16.84
CA CYS A 2 34.29 -27.35 16.20
C CYS A 2 33.91 -26.07 15.46
N GLN A 3 33.91 -26.12 14.13
CA GLN A 3 33.30 -25.08 13.31
C GLN A 3 31.78 -25.15 13.53
N GLY A 4 31.23 -24.09 14.11
CA GLY A 4 29.79 -23.91 14.19
C GLY A 4 29.20 -23.79 12.77
N PRO A 5 27.91 -24.13 12.57
CA PRO A 5 27.31 -24.06 11.26
C PRO A 5 27.35 -22.61 10.79
N SER A 6 27.83 -22.41 9.55
CA SER A 6 27.76 -21.15 8.84
C SER A 6 26.27 -20.68 8.84
N PRO A 7 25.98 -19.40 9.02
CA PRO A 7 24.63 -18.93 8.85
C PRO A 7 24.21 -19.22 7.40
N THR A 8 23.19 -20.07 7.24
CA THR A 8 22.51 -20.23 5.97
C THR A 8 22.14 -18.83 5.49
N SER A 9 22.66 -18.44 4.35
CA SER A 9 22.33 -17.19 3.65
C SER A 9 20.87 -17.23 3.18
N GLY A 10 19.94 -17.31 4.12
CA GLY A 10 18.53 -17.06 3.87
C GLY A 10 18.41 -15.61 3.46
N LEU A 11 17.83 -15.38 2.30
CA LEU A 11 17.59 -14.05 1.77
C LEU A 11 16.71 -13.28 2.77
N LEU A 12 17.31 -12.34 3.50
CA LEU A 12 16.57 -11.51 4.46
C LEU A 12 15.67 -10.54 3.67
N ILE A 13 14.38 -10.57 3.95
CA ILE A 13 13.36 -9.75 3.27
C ILE A 13 13.06 -8.52 4.12
N ARG A 14 13.01 -7.34 3.48
CA ARG A 14 12.57 -6.08 4.09
C ARG A 14 11.06 -5.91 3.91
N ARG A 15 10.45 -5.12 4.78
CA ARG A 15 9.01 -4.85 4.72
C ARG A 15 8.80 -3.35 4.66
N SER A 16 8.23 -2.89 3.56
CA SER A 16 7.85 -1.50 3.36
C SER A 16 6.33 -1.39 3.44
N TYR A 17 5.85 -0.43 4.21
CA TYR A 17 4.43 -0.21 4.45
C TYR A 17 4.04 1.23 4.09
N ILE A 18 2.92 1.37 3.39
CA ILE A 18 2.28 2.64 3.05
C ILE A 18 0.97 2.72 3.84
N HIS A 19 0.86 3.72 4.71
CA HIS A 19 -0.32 3.90 5.56
C HIS A 19 -1.55 4.36 4.80
N GLY A 20 -2.72 4.19 5.42
CA GLY A 20 -4.01 4.65 4.91
C GLY A 20 -4.28 6.12 5.19
N GLY A 21 -5.49 6.41 5.74
CA GLY A 21 -5.92 7.76 6.09
C GLY A 21 -6.47 8.55 4.91
N ALA A 22 -6.99 7.87 3.88
CA ALA A 22 -7.69 8.50 2.76
C ALA A 22 -6.92 9.66 2.11
N TRP A 23 -5.60 9.55 1.98
CA TRP A 23 -4.65 10.55 1.49
C TRP A 23 -4.63 11.88 2.28
N ARG A 24 -5.42 12.04 3.34
CA ARG A 24 -5.64 13.34 3.99
C ARG A 24 -5.64 13.35 5.52
N ASP A 25 -5.78 12.19 6.17
CA ASP A 25 -5.94 12.13 7.62
C ASP A 25 -4.59 12.30 8.34
N PRO A 26 -4.41 13.39 9.12
CA PRO A 26 -3.16 13.65 9.84
C PRO A 26 -2.99 12.77 11.08
N GLU A 27 -4.03 12.03 11.50
CA GLU A 27 -3.96 11.12 12.64
C GLU A 27 -3.47 9.72 12.23
N VAL A 28 -3.39 9.44 10.90
CA VAL A 28 -2.90 8.17 10.35
C VAL A 28 -1.60 8.43 9.58
N ASP A 29 -0.49 8.01 10.15
CA ASP A 29 0.85 8.21 9.60
C ASP A 29 1.69 6.92 9.66
N SER A 30 3.01 7.02 9.44
CA SER A 30 3.93 5.88 9.48
C SER A 30 3.91 5.10 10.79
N ARG A 31 3.48 5.69 11.90
CA ARG A 31 3.38 5.01 13.20
C ARG A 31 2.26 3.97 13.22
N SER A 32 1.32 4.02 12.29
CA SER A 32 0.29 2.99 12.13
C SER A 32 0.88 1.59 11.85
N PHE A 33 2.15 1.50 11.46
CA PHE A 33 2.86 0.23 11.28
C PHE A 33 3.49 -0.31 12.58
N GLU A 34 3.73 0.53 13.58
CA GLU A 34 4.45 0.15 14.81
C GLU A 34 3.85 -1.05 15.53
N PRO A 35 2.50 -1.15 15.72
CA PRO A 35 1.91 -2.31 16.37
C PRO A 35 2.20 -3.62 15.64
N ALA A 36 2.16 -3.63 14.31
CA ALA A 36 2.48 -4.82 13.52
C ALA A 36 3.97 -5.16 13.55
N VAL A 37 4.84 -4.15 13.55
CA VAL A 37 6.29 -4.33 13.70
C VAL A 37 6.61 -5.01 15.03
N GLU A 38 5.97 -4.60 16.11
CA GLU A 38 6.16 -5.21 17.43
C GLU A 38 5.79 -6.70 17.42
N VAL A 39 4.65 -7.06 16.83
CA VAL A 39 4.20 -8.44 16.69
C VAL A 39 5.19 -9.25 15.84
N LEU A 40 5.60 -8.73 14.67
CA LEU A 40 6.52 -9.40 13.76
C LEU A 40 7.91 -9.59 14.39
N TRP A 41 8.40 -8.58 15.10
CA TRP A 41 9.71 -8.63 15.78
C TRP A 41 9.77 -9.65 16.89
N ASN A 42 8.65 -9.88 17.58
CA ASN A 42 8.54 -10.88 18.64
C ASN A 42 8.13 -12.27 18.12
N SER A 43 7.97 -12.44 16.81
CA SER A 43 7.61 -13.71 16.18
C SER A 43 8.85 -14.53 15.78
N PRO A 44 8.69 -15.82 15.46
CA PRO A 44 9.77 -16.65 14.89
C PRO A 44 10.32 -16.10 13.57
N LEU A 45 9.56 -15.24 12.87
CA LEU A 45 9.95 -14.65 11.59
C LEU A 45 11.00 -13.55 11.71
N LYS A 46 11.32 -13.07 12.93
CA LYS A 46 12.36 -12.04 13.14
C LYS A 46 13.68 -12.32 12.45
N ASN A 47 14.07 -13.59 12.39
CA ASN A 47 15.34 -14.01 11.78
C ASN A 47 15.30 -13.98 10.23
N ALA A 48 14.12 -13.87 9.63
CA ALA A 48 13.91 -13.73 8.18
C ALA A 48 13.69 -12.26 7.76
N VAL A 49 13.77 -11.30 8.71
CA VAL A 49 13.53 -9.89 8.46
C VAL A 49 14.85 -9.13 8.48
N ALA A 50 15.15 -8.41 7.38
CA ALA A 50 16.29 -7.49 7.33
C ALA A 50 15.97 -6.13 7.94
N GLY A 51 14.70 -5.73 7.96
CA GLY A 51 14.26 -4.44 8.48
C GLY A 51 12.81 -4.12 8.10
N PHE A 52 12.31 -3.04 8.68
CA PHE A 52 10.99 -2.47 8.43
C PHE A 52 11.16 -1.03 7.96
N ALA A 53 10.33 -0.60 7.02
CA ALA A 53 10.19 0.78 6.61
C ALA A 53 8.72 1.14 6.57
N SER A 54 8.36 2.28 7.14
CA SER A 54 7.02 2.84 7.05
C SER A 54 7.11 4.22 6.41
N ILE A 55 6.36 4.42 5.33
CA ILE A 55 6.50 5.57 4.46
C ILE A 55 5.44 6.60 4.81
N ASN A 56 5.87 7.82 5.15
CA ASN A 56 5.02 8.98 5.17
C ASN A 56 4.99 9.65 3.80
N TYR A 57 3.86 10.24 3.47
CA TYR A 57 3.66 11.05 2.28
C TYR A 57 2.90 12.32 2.66
N ARG A 58 3.02 13.39 1.86
CA ARG A 58 2.26 14.63 2.06
C ARG A 58 0.77 14.37 1.86
N LEU A 59 -0.06 15.13 2.55
CA LEU A 59 -1.49 14.90 2.61
C LEU A 59 -2.28 15.91 1.76
N SER A 60 -3.44 15.49 1.30
CA SER A 60 -4.44 16.34 0.67
C SER A 60 -5.13 17.26 1.69
N PRO A 61 -5.80 18.34 1.23
CA PRO A 61 -6.60 19.18 2.10
C PRO A 61 -7.66 18.41 2.86
N TYR A 62 -7.76 18.70 4.16
CA TYR A 62 -8.83 18.20 5.02
C TYR A 62 -9.32 19.33 5.95
N PRO A 63 -9.96 20.39 5.37
CA PRO A 63 -10.42 21.54 6.16
C PRO A 63 -11.56 21.20 7.13
N SER A 64 -12.31 20.14 6.87
CA SER A 64 -13.42 19.66 7.72
C SER A 64 -12.98 18.71 8.82
N HIS A 65 -11.67 18.43 8.99
CA HIS A 65 -11.17 17.56 10.08
C HIS A 65 -11.48 18.17 11.46
N SER A 66 -12.08 17.37 12.36
CA SER A 66 -12.63 17.87 13.63
C SER A 66 -11.58 18.41 14.59
N ASN A 67 -10.43 17.76 14.68
CA ASN A 67 -9.40 18.06 15.68
C ASN A 67 -8.20 18.81 15.08
N ASN A 68 -7.89 18.55 13.82
CA ASN A 68 -6.69 19.07 13.18
C ASN A 68 -6.98 19.42 11.70
N PRO A 69 -7.78 20.47 11.43
CA PRO A 69 -8.08 20.88 10.06
C PRO A 69 -6.82 21.35 9.32
N SER A 70 -6.74 21.05 8.02
CA SER A 70 -5.64 21.52 7.19
C SER A 70 -5.69 23.05 7.01
N SER A 71 -4.51 23.69 7.03
CA SER A 71 -4.36 25.11 6.66
C SER A 71 -3.97 25.23 5.18
N PRO A 72 -4.55 26.18 4.43
CA PRO A 72 -4.15 26.44 3.05
C PRO A 72 -2.66 26.77 2.85
N ASN A 73 -1.98 27.20 3.92
CA ASN A 73 -0.57 27.56 3.90
C ASN A 73 0.36 26.42 4.32
N ASP A 74 -0.15 25.24 4.62
CA ASP A 74 0.65 24.08 4.99
C ASP A 74 1.00 23.24 3.74
N PRO A 75 2.24 23.32 3.23
CA PRO A 75 2.62 22.60 2.00
C PRO A 75 2.63 21.08 2.19
N ALA A 76 2.67 20.59 3.44
CA ALA A 76 2.64 19.16 3.73
C ALA A 76 1.21 18.58 3.71
N ARG A 77 0.19 19.44 3.68
CA ARG A 77 -1.23 19.03 3.78
C ARG A 77 -2.12 19.70 2.73
N ASN A 78 -1.56 20.08 1.60
CA ASN A 78 -2.27 20.68 0.48
C ASN A 78 -1.77 20.16 -0.87
N VAL A 79 -1.43 18.87 -0.92
CA VAL A 79 -1.05 18.23 -2.17
C VAL A 79 -2.23 17.43 -2.76
N HIS A 80 -2.11 17.09 -4.02
CA HIS A 80 -3.08 16.32 -4.79
C HIS A 80 -2.35 15.25 -5.58
N TYR A 81 -3.10 14.29 -6.14
CA TYR A 81 -2.51 13.37 -7.11
C TYR A 81 -1.80 14.14 -8.24
N PRO A 82 -0.58 13.74 -8.61
CA PRO A 82 0.17 12.53 -8.21
C PRO A 82 1.16 12.72 -7.06
N ASP A 83 1.16 13.85 -6.34
CA ASP A 83 2.20 14.18 -5.36
C ASP A 83 2.39 13.13 -4.26
N HIS A 84 1.30 12.52 -3.74
CA HIS A 84 1.38 11.43 -2.76
C HIS A 84 2.21 10.26 -3.32
N LEU A 85 1.96 9.90 -4.56
CA LEU A 85 2.62 8.78 -5.23
C LEU A 85 4.09 9.10 -5.52
N VAL A 86 4.39 10.36 -5.86
CA VAL A 86 5.76 10.87 -6.01
C VAL A 86 6.54 10.76 -4.70
N ASP A 87 5.92 11.10 -3.57
CA ASP A 87 6.57 10.98 -2.26
C ASP A 87 6.89 9.51 -1.92
N VAL A 88 5.95 8.59 -2.18
CA VAL A 88 6.17 7.14 -1.99
C VAL A 88 7.29 6.64 -2.91
N ALA A 89 7.30 7.05 -4.16
CA ALA A 89 8.32 6.65 -5.12
C ALA A 89 9.73 7.14 -4.69
N HIS A 90 9.86 8.39 -4.23
CA HIS A 90 11.12 8.91 -3.67
C HIS A 90 11.58 8.10 -2.45
N ALA A 91 10.66 7.73 -1.56
CA ALA A 91 11.00 6.90 -0.41
C ALA A 91 11.53 5.53 -0.84
N LEU A 92 10.94 4.90 -1.87
CA LEU A 92 11.41 3.61 -2.39
C LEU A 92 12.79 3.72 -3.05
N ILE A 93 13.05 4.79 -3.82
CA ILE A 93 14.39 5.08 -4.40
C ILE A 93 15.40 5.26 -3.27
N TYR A 94 15.08 6.06 -2.24
CA TYR A 94 15.96 6.23 -1.08
C TYR A 94 16.28 4.90 -0.38
N LEU A 95 15.28 4.03 -0.25
CA LEU A 95 15.48 2.71 0.34
C LEU A 95 16.36 1.81 -0.53
N GLU A 96 16.24 1.91 -1.87
CA GLU A 96 17.12 1.18 -2.77
C GLU A 96 18.56 1.67 -2.68
N ASP A 97 18.78 2.98 -2.77
CA ASP A 97 20.12 3.58 -2.74
C ASP A 97 20.89 3.28 -1.45
N ASN A 98 20.20 3.22 -0.32
CA ASN A 98 20.84 3.05 0.99
C ASN A 98 20.80 1.62 1.54
N PHE A 99 19.86 0.79 1.08
CA PHE A 99 19.62 -0.52 1.67
C PHE A 99 19.53 -1.66 0.65
N HIS A 100 19.54 -1.37 -0.65
CA HIS A 100 19.49 -2.35 -1.74
C HIS A 100 18.31 -3.33 -1.59
N ILE A 101 17.09 -2.79 -1.68
CA ILE A 101 15.87 -3.55 -1.43
C ILE A 101 15.34 -4.34 -2.64
N GLU A 102 15.83 -4.08 -3.85
CA GLU A 102 15.37 -4.71 -5.10
C GLU A 102 15.16 -6.21 -4.95
N ASP A 103 14.00 -6.71 -5.38
CA ASP A 103 13.61 -8.13 -5.30
C ASP A 103 13.62 -8.76 -3.89
N ARG A 104 13.84 -7.95 -2.84
CA ARG A 104 14.01 -8.41 -1.45
C ARG A 104 13.11 -7.67 -0.47
N TYR A 105 11.99 -7.11 -0.93
CA TYR A 105 11.04 -6.48 -0.03
C TYR A 105 9.59 -6.82 -0.39
N ILE A 106 8.74 -6.73 0.61
CA ILE A 106 7.29 -6.73 0.45
C ILE A 106 6.85 -5.27 0.49
N LEU A 107 6.07 -4.86 -0.49
CA LEU A 107 5.36 -3.59 -0.48
C LEU A 107 3.94 -3.84 0.00
N ALA A 108 3.66 -3.50 1.24
CA ALA A 108 2.33 -3.58 1.83
C ALA A 108 1.70 -2.19 1.87
N GLY A 109 0.41 -2.10 1.62
CA GLY A 109 -0.36 -0.87 1.78
C GLY A 109 -1.75 -1.16 2.35
N HIS A 110 -2.27 -0.22 3.13
CA HIS A 110 -3.61 -0.27 3.69
C HIS A 110 -4.45 0.88 3.16
N SER A 111 -5.70 0.63 2.77
CA SER A 111 -6.63 1.67 2.31
C SER A 111 -6.04 2.50 1.16
N ALA A 112 -5.92 3.83 1.29
CA ALA A 112 -5.23 4.71 0.35
C ALA A 112 -3.79 4.25 0.04
N GLY A 113 -3.08 3.69 1.04
CA GLY A 113 -1.75 3.12 0.85
C GLY A 113 -1.75 1.89 -0.05
N ALA A 114 -2.79 1.07 0.01
CA ALA A 114 -2.96 -0.06 -0.90
C ALA A 114 -3.22 0.42 -2.34
N THR A 115 -4.03 1.45 -2.52
CA THR A 115 -4.23 2.09 -3.82
C THR A 115 -2.88 2.52 -4.41
N MET A 116 -2.09 3.29 -3.65
CA MET A 116 -0.78 3.76 -4.08
C MET A 116 0.19 2.63 -4.40
N ALA A 117 0.20 1.53 -3.63
CA ALA A 117 1.06 0.37 -3.91
C ALA A 117 0.77 -0.25 -5.29
N PHE A 118 -0.47 -0.17 -5.77
CA PHE A 118 -0.88 -0.67 -7.08
C PHE A 118 -0.82 0.38 -8.19
N GLU A 119 -0.72 1.67 -7.88
CA GLU A 119 -0.52 2.75 -8.84
C GLU A 119 0.94 2.92 -9.26
N LEU A 120 1.91 2.44 -8.47
CA LEU A 120 3.33 2.61 -8.77
C LEU A 120 3.74 1.96 -10.09
N HIS A 121 4.45 2.71 -10.93
CA HIS A 121 5.00 2.28 -12.20
C HIS A 121 6.51 2.10 -12.11
N SER A 122 7.07 1.18 -12.90
CA SER A 122 8.49 0.83 -12.89
C SER A 122 9.44 1.98 -13.24
N CYS A 123 8.96 3.06 -13.86
CA CYS A 123 9.74 4.24 -14.23
C CYS A 123 8.97 5.50 -13.87
N TYR A 124 8.78 5.75 -12.57
CA TYR A 124 7.83 6.75 -12.13
C TYR A 124 8.41 8.17 -12.03
N ILE A 125 9.69 8.32 -11.62
CA ILE A 125 10.30 9.63 -11.40
C ILE A 125 11.43 9.84 -12.38
N ASN A 126 11.31 10.86 -13.24
CA ASN A 126 12.36 11.28 -14.19
C ASN A 126 12.97 10.13 -15.02
N GLY A 127 12.22 9.05 -15.23
CA GLY A 127 12.72 7.85 -15.91
C GLY A 127 13.60 6.94 -15.04
N GLU A 128 13.78 7.25 -13.76
CA GLU A 128 14.48 6.38 -12.82
C GLU A 128 13.62 5.15 -12.49
N PRO A 129 14.20 3.94 -12.57
CA PRO A 129 13.46 2.72 -12.25
C PRO A 129 13.18 2.63 -10.75
N LEU A 130 11.96 2.25 -10.40
CA LEU A 130 11.63 1.89 -9.03
C LEU A 130 12.13 0.49 -8.71
N PRO A 131 12.60 0.22 -7.47
CA PRO A 131 12.96 -1.12 -7.05
C PRO A 131 11.73 -2.02 -7.12
N LYS A 132 11.90 -3.24 -7.64
CA LYS A 132 10.81 -4.20 -7.82
C LYS A 132 10.55 -4.95 -6.52
N PRO A 133 9.30 -4.98 -6.03
CA PRO A 133 8.97 -5.77 -4.85
C PRO A 133 8.96 -7.27 -5.18
N SER A 134 9.35 -8.12 -4.23
CA SER A 134 9.13 -9.56 -4.34
C SER A 134 7.65 -9.92 -4.17
N CYS A 135 6.93 -9.12 -3.36
CA CYS A 135 5.49 -9.27 -3.14
C CYS A 135 4.84 -7.91 -2.98
N VAL A 136 3.65 -7.73 -3.55
CA VAL A 136 2.76 -6.58 -3.27
C VAL A 136 1.55 -7.08 -2.50
N LEU A 137 1.25 -6.46 -1.37
CA LEU A 137 0.11 -6.75 -0.51
C LEU A 137 -0.76 -5.51 -0.40
N GLY A 138 -1.94 -5.55 -0.99
CA GLY A 138 -2.95 -4.50 -0.84
C GLY A 138 -4.07 -4.92 0.09
N ILE A 139 -4.29 -4.15 1.14
CA ILE A 139 -5.27 -4.44 2.20
C ILE A 139 -6.33 -3.35 2.19
N ALA A 140 -7.59 -3.72 2.00
CA ALA A 140 -8.75 -2.80 2.03
C ALA A 140 -8.57 -1.57 1.10
N GLY A 141 -7.96 -1.75 -0.07
CA GLY A 141 -7.64 -0.66 -1.00
C GLY A 141 -8.84 -0.18 -1.81
N ILE A 142 -8.75 1.07 -2.27
CA ILE A 142 -9.73 1.69 -3.18
C ILE A 142 -9.18 1.58 -4.60
N TYR A 143 -9.69 0.64 -5.40
CA TYR A 143 -9.08 0.31 -6.69
C TYR A 143 -9.90 0.79 -7.88
N ASN A 144 -11.23 0.97 -7.71
CA ASN A 144 -12.13 1.52 -8.72
C ASN A 144 -12.82 2.76 -8.15
N PHE A 145 -12.33 3.94 -8.51
CA PHE A 145 -12.79 5.21 -7.94
C PHE A 145 -14.25 5.55 -8.29
N GLU A 146 -14.69 5.23 -9.51
CA GLU A 146 -16.07 5.48 -9.94
C GLU A 146 -17.04 4.59 -9.15
N ALA A 147 -16.73 3.30 -9.02
CA ALA A 147 -17.53 2.35 -8.25
C ALA A 147 -17.55 2.70 -6.75
N PHE A 148 -16.40 3.11 -6.19
CA PHE A 148 -16.31 3.56 -4.80
C PHE A 148 -17.23 4.74 -4.51
N LEU A 149 -17.22 5.78 -5.35
CA LEU A 149 -18.11 6.92 -5.16
C LEU A 149 -19.59 6.57 -5.39
N GLU A 150 -19.90 5.69 -6.34
CA GLU A 150 -21.28 5.25 -6.54
C GLU A 150 -21.80 4.47 -5.33
N ALA A 151 -20.98 3.59 -4.74
CA ALA A 151 -21.35 2.85 -3.52
C ALA A 151 -21.62 3.80 -2.34
N HIS A 152 -20.85 4.88 -2.24
CA HIS A 152 -20.90 5.83 -1.13
C HIS A 152 -21.60 7.18 -1.47
N LYS A 153 -22.35 7.27 -2.56
CA LYS A 153 -22.94 8.52 -3.08
C LYS A 153 -23.84 9.29 -2.10
N ARG A 154 -24.33 8.63 -1.06
CA ARG A 154 -25.19 9.24 -0.02
C ARG A 154 -24.39 9.88 1.10
N ILE A 155 -23.07 9.71 1.14
CA ILE A 155 -22.17 10.20 2.19
C ILE A 155 -21.24 11.24 1.58
N SER A 156 -21.51 12.51 1.85
CA SER A 156 -20.77 13.64 1.25
C SER A 156 -19.27 13.63 1.54
N ALA A 157 -18.86 13.06 2.67
CA ALA A 157 -17.47 12.97 3.06
C ALA A 157 -16.59 12.18 2.05
N TYR A 158 -17.14 11.15 1.41
CA TYR A 158 -16.41 10.39 0.38
C TYR A 158 -16.20 11.20 -0.90
N LYS A 159 -17.19 12.02 -1.27
CA LYS A 159 -17.02 12.95 -2.40
C LYS A 159 -15.98 14.00 -2.08
N GLU A 160 -16.01 14.62 -0.89
CA GLU A 160 -15.03 15.60 -0.45
C GLU A 160 -13.61 15.00 -0.45
N LEU A 161 -13.46 13.78 0.05
CA LEU A 161 -12.21 13.03 0.04
C LEU A 161 -11.63 12.94 -1.37
N MET A 162 -12.43 12.44 -2.32
CA MET A 162 -11.97 12.24 -3.68
C MET A 162 -11.73 13.56 -4.43
N ASP A 163 -12.58 14.58 -4.23
CA ASP A 163 -12.39 15.91 -4.82
C ASP A 163 -11.11 16.59 -4.30
N ASN A 164 -10.73 16.35 -3.04
CA ASN A 164 -9.52 16.92 -2.45
C ASN A 164 -8.25 16.14 -2.86
N ALA A 165 -8.31 14.83 -2.94
CA ALA A 165 -7.14 14.03 -3.32
C ALA A 165 -6.93 14.02 -4.85
N PHE A 166 -8.01 14.02 -5.63
CA PHE A 166 -8.05 13.91 -7.09
C PHE A 166 -8.97 14.97 -7.70
N PRO A 167 -8.61 16.26 -7.64
CA PRO A 167 -9.50 17.36 -8.09
C PRO A 167 -9.77 17.33 -9.59
N ASP A 168 -8.85 16.85 -10.40
CA ASP A 168 -9.04 16.63 -11.82
C ASP A 168 -9.63 15.24 -12.08
N LYS A 169 -10.91 15.21 -12.45
CA LYS A 169 -11.56 13.94 -12.82
C LYS A 169 -11.01 13.30 -14.10
N GLY A 170 -10.30 14.08 -14.92
CA GLY A 170 -9.64 13.58 -16.12
C GLY A 170 -8.57 12.52 -15.81
N VAL A 171 -7.91 12.62 -14.65
CA VAL A 171 -6.87 11.67 -14.22
C VAL A 171 -7.39 10.45 -13.45
N TRP A 172 -8.71 10.39 -13.15
CA TRP A 172 -9.25 9.31 -12.32
C TRP A 172 -9.05 7.92 -12.92
N LYS A 173 -9.12 7.80 -14.24
CA LYS A 173 -8.86 6.52 -14.92
C LYS A 173 -7.39 6.11 -14.84
N GLU A 174 -6.50 7.08 -14.84
CA GLU A 174 -5.07 6.85 -14.66
C GLU A 174 -4.73 6.50 -13.21
N ALA A 175 -5.29 7.26 -12.27
CA ALA A 175 -5.08 7.10 -10.83
C ALA A 175 -5.83 5.90 -10.23
N SER A 176 -6.81 5.33 -10.92
CA SER A 176 -7.55 4.15 -10.44
C SER A 176 -6.84 2.86 -10.86
N PRO A 177 -6.29 2.06 -9.94
CA PRO A 177 -5.56 0.83 -10.29
C PRO A 177 -6.37 -0.15 -11.16
N TYR A 178 -7.67 -0.19 -11.00
CA TYR A 178 -8.55 -1.02 -11.83
C TYR A 178 -8.57 -0.58 -13.30
N HIS A 179 -8.52 0.73 -13.56
CA HIS A 179 -8.61 1.31 -14.89
C HIS A 179 -7.26 1.68 -15.50
N SER A 180 -6.23 1.86 -14.67
CA SER A 180 -4.90 2.28 -15.13
C SER A 180 -4.38 1.34 -16.21
N HIS A 181 -3.96 1.90 -17.34
CA HIS A 181 -3.58 1.14 -18.50
C HIS A 181 -2.09 1.34 -18.82
N PHE A 182 -1.24 0.72 -17.99
CA PHE A 182 0.21 0.73 -18.19
C PHE A 182 0.75 -0.71 -18.27
N PRO A 183 0.42 -1.48 -19.33
CA PRO A 183 0.83 -2.88 -19.44
C PRO A 183 2.36 -3.00 -19.41
N GLY A 184 2.86 -3.88 -18.55
CA GLY A 184 4.29 -4.13 -18.38
C GLY A 184 5.07 -3.07 -17.60
N LEU A 185 4.41 -2.00 -17.14
CA LEU A 185 5.03 -0.92 -16.38
C LEU A 185 4.65 -0.90 -14.90
N ALA A 186 3.50 -1.48 -14.54
CA ALA A 186 3.07 -1.52 -13.15
C ALA A 186 4.08 -2.31 -12.29
N ASN A 187 4.48 -1.72 -11.17
CA ASN A 187 5.54 -2.30 -10.34
C ASN A 187 5.18 -3.68 -9.79
N TRP A 188 3.89 -3.92 -9.54
CA TRP A 188 3.37 -5.20 -9.06
C TRP A 188 3.38 -6.32 -10.12
N GLU A 189 3.43 -6.02 -11.42
CA GLU A 189 3.51 -7.04 -12.48
C GLU A 189 4.82 -7.84 -12.45
N HIS A 190 5.85 -7.29 -11.82
CA HIS A 190 7.16 -7.94 -11.64
C HIS A 190 7.23 -8.77 -10.35
N ALA A 191 6.27 -8.62 -9.44
CA ALA A 191 6.28 -9.33 -8.18
C ALA A 191 6.07 -10.84 -8.36
N LYS A 192 6.73 -11.64 -7.52
CA LYS A 192 6.54 -13.09 -7.48
C LYS A 192 5.17 -13.47 -6.93
N ALA A 193 4.63 -12.63 -6.05
CA ALA A 193 3.29 -12.76 -5.52
C ALA A 193 2.58 -11.41 -5.49
N VAL A 194 1.28 -11.43 -5.83
CA VAL A 194 0.36 -10.32 -5.66
C VAL A 194 -0.75 -10.77 -4.72
N VAL A 195 -0.88 -10.11 -3.60
CA VAL A 195 -1.82 -10.46 -2.54
C VAL A 195 -2.81 -9.32 -2.37
N ILE A 196 -4.09 -9.64 -2.47
CA ILE A 196 -5.18 -8.72 -2.20
C ILE A 196 -5.90 -9.23 -0.96
N SER A 197 -6.16 -8.34 -0.02
CA SER A 197 -6.82 -8.68 1.24
C SER A 197 -7.97 -7.73 1.54
N HIS A 198 -9.03 -8.27 2.10
CA HIS A 198 -10.19 -7.50 2.53
C HIS A 198 -10.91 -8.19 3.67
N SER A 199 -11.61 -7.42 4.53
CA SER A 199 -12.45 -7.92 5.61
C SER A 199 -13.93 -7.76 5.27
N ASP A 200 -14.73 -8.76 5.57
CA ASP A 200 -16.20 -8.63 5.48
C ASP A 200 -16.80 -7.68 6.52
N GLN A 201 -16.00 -7.28 7.52
CA GLN A 201 -16.38 -6.35 8.59
C GLN A 201 -15.93 -4.91 8.30
N ASP A 202 -15.30 -4.67 7.13
CA ASP A 202 -14.86 -3.34 6.71
C ASP A 202 -16.07 -2.45 6.41
N GLU A 203 -16.22 -1.39 7.21
CA GLU A 203 -17.35 -0.45 7.12
C GLU A 203 -17.05 0.79 6.27
N LEU A 204 -15.79 0.99 5.85
CA LEU A 204 -15.36 2.16 5.09
C LEU A 204 -15.15 1.89 3.62
N VAL A 205 -14.65 0.71 3.26
CA VAL A 205 -14.37 0.31 1.89
C VAL A 205 -15.10 -0.99 1.61
N GLU A 206 -15.96 -0.99 0.59
CA GLU A 206 -16.74 -2.18 0.22
C GLU A 206 -15.86 -3.29 -0.37
N LYS A 207 -16.18 -4.55 -0.06
CA LYS A 207 -15.44 -5.75 -0.54
C LYS A 207 -15.37 -5.85 -2.08
N ALA A 208 -16.29 -5.19 -2.79
CA ALA A 208 -16.26 -5.13 -4.25
C ALA A 208 -14.95 -4.55 -4.80
N GLN A 209 -14.30 -3.65 -4.04
CA GLN A 209 -13.00 -3.10 -4.44
C GLN A 209 -11.93 -4.19 -4.58
N ALA A 210 -11.88 -5.14 -3.67
CA ALA A 210 -10.97 -6.27 -3.78
C ALA A 210 -11.29 -7.15 -5.01
N ALA A 211 -12.57 -7.35 -5.32
CA ALA A 211 -12.99 -8.11 -6.50
C ALA A 211 -12.56 -7.42 -7.80
N PHE A 212 -12.70 -6.09 -7.91
CA PHE A 212 -12.20 -5.33 -9.06
C PHE A 212 -10.69 -5.50 -9.23
N MET A 213 -9.93 -5.40 -8.15
CA MET A 213 -8.48 -5.55 -8.27
C MET A 213 -8.05 -6.97 -8.62
N LEU A 214 -8.71 -8.00 -8.07
CA LEU A 214 -8.47 -9.39 -8.46
C LEU A 214 -8.75 -9.62 -9.94
N GLU A 215 -9.87 -9.11 -10.46
CA GLU A 215 -10.18 -9.16 -11.89
C GLU A 215 -9.08 -8.50 -12.72
N ARG A 216 -8.66 -7.29 -12.33
CA ARG A 216 -7.60 -6.54 -13.01
C ARG A 216 -6.28 -7.31 -13.07
N VAL A 217 -5.83 -7.84 -11.94
CA VAL A 217 -4.57 -8.59 -11.86
C VAL A 217 -4.64 -9.86 -12.73
N HIS A 218 -5.76 -10.57 -12.72
CA HIS A 218 -5.94 -11.76 -13.56
C HIS A 218 -5.90 -11.47 -15.06
N ILE A 219 -6.47 -10.34 -15.50
CA ILE A 219 -6.50 -9.95 -16.92
C ILE A 219 -5.10 -9.52 -17.41
N THR A 220 -4.35 -8.79 -16.58
CA THR A 220 -3.09 -8.17 -17.01
C THR A 220 -1.86 -9.04 -16.80
N GLN A 221 -2.00 -10.11 -16.03
CA GLN A 221 -0.84 -10.91 -15.65
C GLN A 221 -0.30 -11.72 -16.83
N HIS A 222 0.76 -11.22 -17.44
CA HIS A 222 1.60 -11.95 -18.39
C HIS A 222 2.59 -12.86 -17.65
N SER A 223 2.86 -12.58 -16.39
CA SER A 223 3.71 -13.39 -15.54
C SER A 223 2.87 -14.45 -14.81
N LYS A 224 3.43 -15.63 -14.67
CA LYS A 224 2.88 -16.73 -13.87
C LYS A 224 3.01 -16.48 -12.35
N GLY A 225 3.14 -15.22 -11.92
CA GLY A 225 3.16 -14.84 -10.53
C GLY A 225 1.87 -15.27 -9.86
N LYS A 226 1.96 -15.68 -8.62
CA LYS A 226 0.81 -16.20 -7.90
C LYS A 226 -0.05 -15.05 -7.41
N ILE A 227 -1.32 -15.06 -7.79
CA ILE A 227 -2.32 -14.13 -7.29
C ILE A 227 -3.05 -14.81 -6.14
N HIS A 228 -3.15 -14.12 -5.02
CA HIS A 228 -3.79 -14.64 -3.82
C HIS A 228 -4.80 -13.64 -3.26
N PHE A 229 -5.91 -14.16 -2.80
CA PHE A 229 -6.80 -13.43 -1.90
C PHE A 229 -6.61 -13.97 -0.48
N LEU A 230 -6.37 -13.08 0.46
CA LEU A 230 -6.33 -13.38 1.88
C LEU A 230 -7.49 -12.66 2.57
N GLU A 231 -8.36 -13.41 3.19
CA GLU A 231 -9.41 -12.83 4.01
C GLU A 231 -8.82 -12.19 5.26
N ALA A 232 -9.10 -10.91 5.46
CA ALA A 232 -8.83 -10.21 6.70
C ALA A 232 -10.04 -10.31 7.64
N SER A 233 -9.84 -10.00 8.90
CA SER A 233 -10.89 -9.85 9.91
C SER A 233 -10.86 -8.44 10.49
N GLY A 234 -11.94 -8.06 11.17
CA GLY A 234 -12.05 -6.78 11.87
C GLY A 234 -12.51 -5.61 11.00
N ALA A 235 -12.83 -4.51 11.66
CA ALA A 235 -13.19 -3.24 11.05
C ALA A 235 -12.02 -2.64 10.28
N HIS A 236 -12.28 -1.63 9.43
CA HIS A 236 -11.27 -1.04 8.54
C HIS A 236 -9.97 -0.69 9.25
N ASP A 237 -10.05 0.10 10.30
CA ASP A 237 -8.85 0.55 11.02
C ASP A 237 -8.34 -0.46 12.05
N GLU A 238 -9.14 -1.40 12.50
CA GLU A 238 -8.72 -2.47 13.42
C GLU A 238 -7.59 -3.30 12.81
N ILE A 239 -7.54 -3.40 11.48
CA ILE A 239 -6.52 -4.14 10.73
C ILE A 239 -5.10 -3.69 11.13
N TRP A 240 -4.85 -2.39 11.27
CA TRP A 240 -3.55 -1.86 11.64
C TRP A 240 -3.44 -1.50 13.13
N GLN A 241 -4.54 -1.08 13.79
CA GLN A 241 -4.53 -0.64 15.18
C GLN A 241 -4.13 -1.75 16.15
N SER A 242 -4.64 -2.96 15.94
CA SER A 242 -4.28 -4.11 16.78
C SER A 242 -2.87 -4.65 16.51
N GLY A 243 -2.33 -4.37 15.34
CA GLY A 243 -1.06 -4.91 14.84
C GLY A 243 -1.09 -6.39 14.46
N HIS A 244 -1.95 -7.20 15.09
CA HIS A 244 -1.99 -8.66 14.88
C HIS A 244 -2.50 -9.03 13.49
N ILE A 245 -3.56 -8.38 13.01
CA ILE A 245 -4.15 -8.69 11.70
C ILE A 245 -3.17 -8.33 10.59
N LEU A 246 -2.61 -7.12 10.63
CA LEU A 246 -1.61 -6.66 9.66
C LEU A 246 -0.35 -7.55 9.67
N ALA A 247 0.14 -7.92 10.85
CA ALA A 247 1.30 -8.80 11.00
C ALA A 247 1.02 -10.20 10.44
N ASP A 248 -0.16 -10.75 10.64
CA ASP A 248 -0.58 -12.06 10.10
C ASP A 248 -0.63 -12.03 8.56
N LEU A 249 -1.26 -11.00 7.98
CA LEU A 249 -1.33 -10.82 6.53
C LEU A 249 0.06 -10.69 5.89
N ILE A 250 0.96 -9.90 6.50
CA ILE A 250 2.35 -9.78 6.04
C ILE A 250 3.07 -11.13 6.17
N SER A 251 2.88 -11.85 7.27
CA SER A 251 3.50 -13.15 7.51
C SER A 251 3.07 -14.21 6.49
N LYS A 252 1.77 -14.26 6.18
CA LYS A 252 1.23 -15.15 5.15
C LYS A 252 1.75 -14.78 3.76
N SER A 253 1.84 -13.50 3.45
CA SER A 253 2.36 -13.01 2.16
C SER A 253 3.83 -13.38 1.93
N LEU A 254 4.64 -13.48 2.99
CA LEU A 254 6.02 -13.97 2.91
C LEU A 254 6.14 -15.41 2.42
N GLN A 255 5.16 -16.25 2.73
CA GLN A 255 5.17 -17.66 2.36
C GLN A 255 4.72 -17.88 0.91
N LEU A 256 4.16 -16.85 0.28
CA LEU A 256 3.60 -16.89 -1.07
C LEU A 256 4.58 -16.35 -2.13
N GLY A 257 5.55 -15.55 -1.76
CA GLY A 257 6.61 -14.94 -2.61
C GLY A 257 7.96 -15.58 -2.38
#